data_d7e4627fa3861ab829a06b24ce0c6bb7
#
_entry.id   d7e4627fa3861ab829a06b24ce0c6bb7
#
_cell.length_a   1.000
_cell.length_b   1.000
_cell.length_c   1.000
_cell.angle_alpha   90.00
_cell.angle_beta   90.00
_cell.angle_gamma   90.00
#
_symmetry.space_group_name_H-M   'P 1'
#
loop_
_entity.id
_entity.type
_entity.pdbx_description
1 polymer ?
#
loop_
_entity_poly.entity_id
_entity_poly.type
_entity_poly.pdbx_seq_one_letter_code
_entity_poly.pdbx_strand_id
1 'polypeptide(L)'
;MRKRLKVLGLGALCLSSVTLLSACSSVSYYSHLLNGQTSLLWNREPVETLLADDETSEELRKRLILSQALRDFASKELNLPVDDAYTSYTDLGRRYAVWNVYAASELSLDAYTWCYPILGCLAYRGYYDQSMAKAEALRLEKQGFETRVGGVRAYSTLGFFDDPLLSSFIFTDEVYL
;
A
#
# COMPACT_ATOMS: atom_id res chain seq x y z
N MET A 1 -2.29 13.80 -53.11
CA MET A 1 -3.01 14.10 -51.84
C MET A 1 -3.54 12.84 -51.11
N ARG A 2 -4.19 11.89 -51.74
CA ARG A 2 -4.79 10.69 -51.08
C ARG A 2 -3.82 9.79 -50.33
N LYS A 3 -2.53 9.62 -50.78
CA LYS A 3 -1.52 8.79 -50.09
C LYS A 3 -1.03 9.41 -48.75
N ARG A 4 -0.86 10.74 -48.72
CA ARG A 4 -0.42 11.45 -47.48
C ARG A 4 -1.53 11.45 -46.40
N LEU A 5 -2.81 11.49 -46.80
CA LEU A 5 -3.93 11.41 -45.85
C LEU A 5 -4.03 10.02 -45.18
N LYS A 6 -3.71 8.94 -45.90
CA LYS A 6 -3.71 7.57 -45.36
C LYS A 6 -2.58 7.33 -44.36
N VAL A 7 -1.37 7.91 -44.60
CA VAL A 7 -0.24 7.79 -43.69
C VAL A 7 -0.47 8.59 -42.41
N LEU A 8 -1.07 9.79 -42.48
CA LEU A 8 -1.48 10.59 -41.34
C LEU A 8 -2.55 9.88 -40.48
N GLY A 9 -3.54 9.26 -41.12
CA GLY A 9 -4.59 8.50 -40.43
C GLY A 9 -4.03 7.25 -39.69
N LEU A 10 -3.08 6.53 -40.33
CA LEU A 10 -2.46 5.36 -39.71
C LEU A 10 -1.58 5.76 -38.54
N GLY A 11 -0.82 6.86 -38.64
CA GLY A 11 -0.01 7.40 -37.54
C GLY A 11 -0.85 7.84 -36.33
N ALA A 12 -1.99 8.51 -36.58
CA ALA A 12 -2.91 8.92 -35.51
C ALA A 12 -3.57 7.71 -34.82
N LEU A 13 -3.90 6.66 -35.57
CA LEU A 13 -4.46 5.42 -35.03
C LEU A 13 -3.45 4.65 -34.15
N CYS A 14 -2.19 4.60 -34.58
CA CYS A 14 -1.12 3.97 -33.78
C CYS A 14 -0.82 4.77 -32.50
N LEU A 15 -0.81 6.10 -32.56
CA LEU A 15 -0.61 6.95 -31.37
C LEU A 15 -1.74 6.76 -30.35
N SER A 16 -3.00 6.71 -30.81
CA SER A 16 -4.16 6.51 -29.94
C SER A 16 -4.17 5.12 -29.28
N SER A 17 -3.72 4.08 -29.98
CA SER A 17 -3.65 2.73 -29.40
C SER A 17 -2.56 2.60 -28.34
N VAL A 18 -1.41 3.25 -28.48
CA VAL A 18 -0.33 3.24 -27.48
C VAL A 18 -0.74 3.98 -26.21
N THR A 19 -1.44 5.11 -26.32
CA THR A 19 -1.94 5.85 -25.17
C THR A 19 -3.03 5.09 -24.40
N LEU A 20 -3.90 4.34 -25.09
CA LEU A 20 -4.92 3.49 -24.47
C LEU A 20 -4.30 2.32 -23.68
N LEU A 21 -3.25 1.67 -24.17
CA LEU A 21 -2.58 0.57 -23.48
C LEU A 21 -1.85 1.03 -22.21
N SER A 22 -1.23 2.21 -22.24
CA SER A 22 -0.58 2.80 -21.06
C SER A 22 -1.61 3.23 -20.00
N ALA A 23 -2.78 3.71 -20.42
CA ALA A 23 -3.87 4.05 -19.52
C ALA A 23 -4.42 2.82 -18.79
N CYS A 24 -4.58 1.68 -19.47
CA CYS A 24 -5.11 0.45 -18.88
C CYS A 24 -4.25 -0.07 -17.71
N SER A 25 -2.93 -0.02 -17.80
CA SER A 25 -2.05 -0.49 -16.71
C SER A 25 -2.14 0.40 -15.47
N SER A 26 -2.23 1.71 -15.66
CA SER A 26 -2.39 2.67 -14.56
C SER A 26 -3.77 2.54 -13.90
N VAL A 27 -4.83 2.41 -14.68
CA VAL A 27 -6.19 2.20 -14.18
C VAL A 27 -6.27 0.90 -13.37
N SER A 28 -5.71 -0.20 -13.86
CA SER A 28 -5.67 -1.47 -13.15
C SER A 28 -4.93 -1.35 -11.80
N TYR A 29 -3.79 -0.66 -11.77
CA TYR A 29 -3.03 -0.44 -10.55
C TYR A 29 -3.82 0.39 -9.53
N TYR A 30 -4.37 1.53 -9.91
CA TYR A 30 -5.16 2.37 -8.99
C TYR A 30 -6.44 1.69 -8.54
N SER A 31 -7.12 0.94 -9.40
CA SER A 31 -8.29 0.13 -9.01
C SER A 31 -7.92 -0.92 -7.97
N HIS A 32 -6.75 -1.56 -8.13
CA HIS A 32 -6.21 -2.51 -7.15
C HIS A 32 -5.95 -1.83 -5.80
N LEU A 33 -5.33 -0.65 -5.79
CA LEU A 33 -5.08 0.10 -4.55
C LEU A 33 -6.38 0.50 -3.86
N LEU A 34 -7.35 1.03 -4.61
CA LEU A 34 -8.65 1.41 -4.07
C LEU A 34 -9.39 0.21 -3.48
N ASN A 35 -9.40 -0.92 -4.19
CA ASN A 35 -10.05 -2.13 -3.70
C ASN A 35 -9.38 -2.65 -2.41
N GLY A 36 -8.05 -2.69 -2.37
CA GLY A 36 -7.30 -3.12 -1.20
C GLY A 36 -7.54 -2.22 0.02
N GLN A 37 -7.47 -0.91 -0.17
CA GLN A 37 -7.74 0.06 0.89
C GLN A 37 -9.19 0.01 1.37
N THR A 38 -10.15 -0.05 0.45
CA THR A 38 -11.58 -0.13 0.78
C THR A 38 -11.88 -1.40 1.56
N SER A 39 -11.35 -2.56 1.14
CA SER A 39 -11.50 -3.82 1.85
C SER A 39 -10.96 -3.75 3.28
N LEU A 40 -9.82 -3.11 3.47
CA LEU A 40 -9.20 -2.93 4.78
C LEU A 40 -10.06 -2.05 5.69
N LEU A 41 -10.55 -0.91 5.18
CA LEU A 41 -11.40 0.01 5.94
C LEU A 41 -12.79 -0.55 6.20
N TRP A 42 -13.33 -1.39 5.31
CA TRP A 42 -14.66 -1.99 5.47
C TRP A 42 -14.68 -3.06 6.56
N ASN A 43 -13.58 -3.75 6.75
CA ASN A 43 -13.45 -4.81 7.75
C ASN A 43 -12.89 -4.31 9.10
N ARG A 44 -12.85 -3.01 9.32
CA ARG A 44 -12.41 -2.46 10.60
C ARG A 44 -13.49 -2.55 11.67
N GLU A 45 -13.08 -2.89 12.87
CA GLU A 45 -13.93 -2.92 14.05
C GLU A 45 -13.43 -1.91 15.08
N PRO A 46 -14.32 -1.14 15.76
CA PRO A 46 -13.90 -0.24 16.83
C PRO A 46 -13.20 -1.01 17.96
N VAL A 47 -12.09 -0.49 18.45
CA VAL A 47 -11.35 -1.12 19.57
C VAL A 47 -12.21 -1.25 20.81
N GLU A 48 -13.07 -0.26 21.10
CA GLU A 48 -14.00 -0.30 22.24
C GLU A 48 -14.97 -1.49 22.15
N THR A 49 -15.48 -1.77 20.95
CA THR A 49 -16.38 -2.91 20.71
C THR A 49 -15.67 -4.22 21.01
N LEU A 50 -14.44 -4.38 20.48
CA LEU A 50 -13.65 -5.58 20.72
C LEU A 50 -13.24 -5.75 22.19
N LEU A 51 -12.99 -4.69 22.90
CA LEU A 51 -12.68 -4.72 24.35
C LEU A 51 -13.89 -5.10 25.19
N ALA A 52 -15.10 -4.79 24.74
CA ALA A 52 -16.36 -5.14 25.41
C ALA A 52 -16.87 -6.57 25.07
N ASP A 53 -16.36 -7.18 24.00
CA ASP A 53 -16.78 -8.48 23.52
C ASP A 53 -16.03 -9.60 24.25
N ASP A 54 -16.77 -10.48 24.95
CA ASP A 54 -16.21 -11.61 25.70
C ASP A 54 -15.54 -12.67 24.79
N GLU A 55 -15.89 -12.71 23.50
CA GLU A 55 -15.28 -13.62 22.52
C GLU A 55 -13.91 -13.14 22.05
N THR A 56 -13.53 -11.88 22.33
CA THR A 56 -12.21 -11.35 22.00
C THR A 56 -11.12 -12.08 22.78
N SER A 57 -10.15 -12.67 22.06
CA SER A 57 -9.07 -13.41 22.67
C SER A 57 -8.26 -12.56 23.66
N GLU A 58 -7.80 -13.19 24.76
CA GLU A 58 -6.98 -12.51 25.77
C GLU A 58 -5.70 -11.87 25.19
N GLU A 59 -5.10 -12.49 24.18
CA GLU A 59 -3.92 -11.94 23.54
C GLU A 59 -4.24 -10.65 22.77
N LEU A 60 -5.30 -10.66 21.95
CA LEU A 60 -5.75 -9.47 21.21
C LEU A 60 -6.15 -8.38 22.19
N ARG A 61 -6.93 -8.71 23.24
CA ARG A 61 -7.36 -7.77 24.27
C ARG A 61 -6.19 -7.03 24.92
N LYS A 62 -5.14 -7.75 25.31
CA LYS A 62 -3.91 -7.16 25.90
C LYS A 62 -3.22 -6.21 24.92
N ARG A 63 -3.12 -6.59 23.63
CA ARG A 63 -2.51 -5.76 22.58
C ARG A 63 -3.32 -4.49 22.34
N LEU A 64 -4.65 -4.59 22.30
CA LEU A 64 -5.54 -3.44 22.14
C LEU A 64 -5.44 -2.47 23.32
N ILE A 65 -5.44 -2.97 24.56
CA ILE A 65 -5.28 -2.15 25.76
C ILE A 65 -3.94 -1.40 25.70
N LEU A 66 -2.85 -2.11 25.38
CA LEU A 66 -1.53 -1.49 25.25
C LEU A 66 -1.52 -0.40 24.18
N SER A 67 -2.12 -0.64 23.02
CA SER A 67 -2.16 0.34 21.93
C SER A 67 -2.90 1.61 22.33
N GLN A 68 -4.01 1.51 23.07
CA GLN A 68 -4.72 2.69 23.57
C GLN A 68 -3.91 3.44 24.63
N ALA A 69 -3.19 2.73 25.52
CA ALA A 69 -2.29 3.37 26.48
C ALA A 69 -1.14 4.11 25.78
N LEU A 70 -0.60 3.56 24.70
CA LEU A 70 0.43 4.22 23.88
C LEU A 70 -0.09 5.45 23.14
N ARG A 71 -1.32 5.42 22.61
CA ARG A 71 -1.97 6.60 22.03
C ARG A 71 -2.13 7.71 23.08
N ASP A 72 -2.59 7.36 24.26
CA ASP A 72 -2.74 8.28 25.37
C ASP A 72 -1.41 8.92 25.77
N PHE A 73 -0.36 8.12 25.86
CA PHE A 73 1.00 8.58 26.14
C PHE A 73 1.50 9.53 25.04
N ALA A 74 1.34 9.14 23.77
CA ALA A 74 1.75 9.95 22.63
C ALA A 74 1.07 11.34 22.65
N SER A 75 -0.22 11.39 22.97
CA SER A 75 -0.96 12.63 23.08
C SER A 75 -0.56 13.47 24.28
N LYS A 76 -0.53 12.86 25.48
CA LYS A 76 -0.39 13.59 26.74
C LYS A 76 1.06 13.95 27.09
N GLU A 77 1.99 13.04 26.81
CA GLU A 77 3.40 13.21 27.20
C GLU A 77 4.28 13.71 26.05
N LEU A 78 3.95 13.33 24.80
CA LEU A 78 4.73 13.73 23.63
C LEU A 78 4.08 14.86 22.83
N ASN A 79 2.85 15.25 23.18
CA ASN A 79 2.06 16.26 22.47
C ASN A 79 1.95 15.99 20.96
N LEU A 80 1.85 14.69 20.59
CA LEU A 80 1.66 14.27 19.20
C LEU A 80 0.16 14.30 18.86
N PRO A 81 -0.20 14.71 17.62
CA PRO A 81 -1.57 14.59 17.15
C PRO A 81 -1.89 13.10 16.95
N VAL A 82 -2.89 12.58 17.65
CA VAL A 82 -3.31 11.18 17.53
C VAL A 82 -4.66 11.04 16.83
N ASP A 83 -5.43 12.13 16.74
CA ASP A 83 -6.78 12.20 16.13
C ASP A 83 -7.57 10.88 16.34
N ASP A 84 -8.23 10.35 15.30
CA ASP A 84 -8.93 9.06 15.37
C ASP A 84 -8.09 7.87 14.84
N ALA A 85 -6.80 8.07 14.55
CA ALA A 85 -5.90 6.99 14.16
C ALA A 85 -5.81 5.92 15.26
N TYR A 86 -5.79 4.65 14.86
CA TYR A 86 -5.65 3.48 15.74
C TYR A 86 -6.78 3.30 16.78
N THR A 87 -7.96 3.89 16.55
CA THR A 87 -9.18 3.64 17.34
C THR A 87 -9.95 2.43 16.86
N SER A 88 -9.57 1.87 15.73
CA SER A 88 -10.16 0.66 15.16
C SER A 88 -9.08 -0.39 14.86
N TYR A 89 -9.50 -1.64 14.70
CA TYR A 89 -8.66 -2.79 14.40
C TYR A 89 -9.15 -3.49 13.14
N THR A 90 -8.23 -4.02 12.35
CA THR A 90 -8.54 -4.87 11.19
C THR A 90 -7.70 -6.15 11.24
N ASP A 91 -8.36 -7.29 11.28
CA ASP A 91 -7.71 -8.57 11.05
C ASP A 91 -7.51 -8.79 9.55
N LEU A 92 -6.26 -8.92 9.15
CA LEU A 92 -5.89 -9.14 7.74
C LEU A 92 -5.87 -10.62 7.37
N GLY A 93 -5.87 -11.56 8.34
CA GLY A 93 -5.69 -12.99 8.10
C GLY A 93 -4.38 -13.34 7.38
N ARG A 94 -3.41 -12.43 7.36
CA ARG A 94 -2.14 -12.58 6.64
C ARG A 94 -1.01 -11.83 7.32
N ARG A 95 0.24 -12.28 7.06
CA ARG A 95 1.44 -11.77 7.72
C ARG A 95 1.79 -10.33 7.36
N TYR A 96 1.46 -9.87 6.14
CA TYR A 96 1.84 -8.56 5.64
C TYR A 96 0.63 -7.79 5.14
N ALA A 97 0.59 -6.50 5.44
CA ALA A 97 -0.44 -5.60 4.96
C ALA A 97 -0.31 -5.33 3.45
N VAL A 98 0.92 -5.06 3.01
CA VAL A 98 1.25 -4.77 1.61
C VAL A 98 2.60 -5.41 1.24
N TRP A 99 2.87 -5.51 -0.05
CA TRP A 99 4.15 -5.92 -0.62
C TRP A 99 4.73 -4.77 -1.43
N ASN A 100 5.95 -4.37 -1.08
CA ASN A 100 6.69 -3.35 -1.81
C ASN A 100 7.65 -3.99 -2.80
N VAL A 101 7.66 -3.44 -4.02
CA VAL A 101 8.64 -3.74 -5.05
C VAL A 101 9.70 -2.65 -5.02
N TYR A 102 10.94 -3.05 -4.93
CA TYR A 102 12.14 -2.21 -5.04
C TYR A 102 12.89 -2.64 -6.29
N ALA A 103 13.55 -1.70 -6.96
CA ALA A 103 14.39 -2.00 -8.11
C ALA A 103 15.57 -1.03 -8.20
N ALA A 104 16.67 -1.49 -8.75
CA ALA A 104 17.86 -0.68 -9.07
C ALA A 104 18.54 -1.25 -10.30
N SER A 105 19.35 -0.43 -10.99
CA SER A 105 20.23 -0.95 -12.03
C SER A 105 21.34 -1.77 -11.39
N GLU A 106 21.84 -2.77 -12.12
CA GLU A 106 22.97 -3.60 -11.69
C GLU A 106 24.17 -2.71 -11.30
N LEU A 107 24.78 -3.01 -10.16
CA LEU A 107 25.93 -2.27 -9.60
C LEU A 107 25.66 -0.77 -9.30
N SER A 108 24.42 -0.35 -9.17
CA SER A 108 24.05 1.01 -8.79
C SER A 108 23.26 1.03 -7.47
N LEU A 109 23.48 2.07 -6.68
CA LEU A 109 22.66 2.39 -5.51
C LEU A 109 21.48 3.33 -5.86
N ASP A 110 21.38 3.76 -7.11
CA ASP A 110 20.30 4.62 -7.56
C ASP A 110 19.02 3.80 -7.73
N ALA A 111 18.04 4.05 -6.86
CA ALA A 111 16.77 3.34 -6.90
C ALA A 111 15.96 3.73 -8.15
N TYR A 112 15.35 2.74 -8.78
CA TYR A 112 14.27 2.99 -9.73
C TYR A 112 13.11 3.67 -9.01
N THR A 113 12.55 4.71 -9.60
CA THR A 113 11.47 5.47 -8.98
C THR A 113 10.17 5.38 -9.78
N TRP A 114 9.05 5.29 -9.05
CA TRP A 114 7.71 5.41 -9.60
C TRP A 114 7.14 6.78 -9.24
N CYS A 115 6.73 7.54 -10.24
CA CYS A 115 6.23 8.90 -10.03
C CYS A 115 4.70 8.94 -10.05
N TYR A 116 4.12 9.58 -9.06
CA TYR A 116 2.69 9.73 -8.85
C TYR A 116 2.31 11.22 -8.87
N PRO A 117 1.13 11.60 -9.39
CA PRO A 117 0.75 13.01 -9.54
C PRO A 117 0.73 13.81 -8.23
N ILE A 118 0.40 13.16 -7.09
CA ILE A 118 0.26 13.82 -5.78
C ILE A 118 1.46 13.55 -4.88
N LEU A 119 1.93 12.30 -4.84
CA LEU A 119 2.97 11.86 -3.90
C LEU A 119 4.40 12.10 -4.41
N GLY A 120 4.57 12.53 -5.67
CA GLY A 120 5.88 12.64 -6.28
C GLY A 120 6.47 11.27 -6.63
N CYS A 121 7.81 11.17 -6.69
CA CYS A 121 8.51 9.95 -7.08
C CYS A 121 8.97 9.18 -5.84
N LEU A 122 8.58 7.92 -5.74
CA LEU A 122 8.92 7.00 -4.66
C LEU A 122 9.88 5.92 -5.14
N ALA A 123 10.82 5.51 -4.29
CA ALA A 123 11.81 4.46 -4.56
C ALA A 123 11.23 3.04 -4.39
N TYR A 124 9.92 2.92 -4.22
CA TYR A 124 9.22 1.64 -4.16
C TYR A 124 7.80 1.76 -4.70
N ARG A 125 7.20 0.61 -5.02
CA ARG A 125 5.80 0.53 -5.43
C ARG A 125 5.07 -0.53 -4.61
N GLY A 126 3.99 -0.12 -3.94
CA GLY A 126 3.21 -0.97 -3.03
C GLY A 126 2.06 -1.70 -3.72
N TYR A 127 1.77 -2.91 -3.24
CA TYR A 127 0.68 -3.77 -3.71
C TYR A 127 0.01 -4.48 -2.54
N TYR A 128 -1.31 -4.58 -2.55
CA TYR A 128 -2.06 -5.41 -1.59
C TYR A 128 -2.01 -6.90 -1.92
N ASP A 129 -1.64 -7.25 -3.14
CA ASP A 129 -1.51 -8.62 -3.63
C ASP A 129 -0.06 -8.96 -4.00
N GLN A 130 0.46 -10.05 -3.44
CA GLN A 130 1.83 -10.49 -3.66
C GLN A 130 2.09 -10.90 -5.11
N SER A 131 1.10 -11.49 -5.77
CA SER A 131 1.26 -11.93 -7.17
C SER A 131 1.43 -10.75 -8.11
N MET A 132 0.72 -9.66 -7.87
CA MET A 132 0.88 -8.42 -8.63
C MET A 132 2.24 -7.76 -8.37
N ALA A 133 2.72 -7.76 -7.11
CA ALA A 133 4.06 -7.29 -6.77
C ALA A 133 5.15 -8.10 -7.51
N LYS A 134 5.02 -9.43 -7.51
CA LYS A 134 5.94 -10.33 -8.24
C LYS A 134 5.89 -10.10 -9.76
N ALA A 135 4.71 -9.87 -10.33
CA ALA A 135 4.56 -9.58 -11.75
C ALA A 135 5.26 -8.27 -12.14
N GLU A 136 5.17 -7.24 -11.31
CA GLU A 136 5.90 -5.98 -11.52
C GLU A 136 7.41 -6.18 -11.40
N ALA A 137 7.89 -6.93 -10.41
CA ALA A 137 9.30 -7.27 -10.29
C ALA A 137 9.82 -7.96 -11.54
N LEU A 138 9.14 -9.01 -12.01
CA LEU A 138 9.49 -9.72 -13.25
C LEU A 138 9.47 -8.81 -14.49
N ARG A 139 8.58 -7.82 -14.53
CA ARG A 139 8.54 -6.85 -15.62
C ARG A 139 9.81 -5.98 -15.65
N LEU A 140 10.28 -5.55 -14.48
CA LEU A 140 11.50 -4.75 -14.34
C LEU A 140 12.78 -5.58 -14.59
N GLU A 141 12.82 -6.83 -14.13
CA GLU A 141 13.92 -7.75 -14.41
C GLU A 141 14.13 -7.97 -15.92
N LYS A 142 13.02 -8.09 -16.69
CA LYS A 142 13.08 -8.14 -18.16
C LYS A 142 13.64 -6.86 -18.80
N GLN A 143 13.67 -5.75 -18.07
CA GLN A 143 14.25 -4.48 -18.50
C GLN A 143 15.70 -4.30 -18.01
N GLY A 144 16.27 -5.29 -17.33
CA GLY A 144 17.64 -5.28 -16.84
C GLY A 144 17.82 -4.67 -15.44
N PHE A 145 16.75 -4.53 -14.67
CA PHE A 145 16.85 -4.10 -13.26
C PHE A 145 16.99 -5.31 -12.33
N GLU A 146 17.73 -5.16 -11.27
CA GLU A 146 17.66 -6.03 -10.12
C GLU A 146 16.44 -5.64 -9.28
N THR A 147 15.68 -6.64 -8.80
CA THR A 147 14.43 -6.37 -8.05
C THR A 147 14.38 -7.11 -6.72
N ARG A 148 13.60 -6.54 -5.80
CA ARG A 148 13.25 -7.18 -4.53
C ARG A 148 11.78 -6.94 -4.21
N VAL A 149 11.06 -8.01 -3.82
CA VAL A 149 9.72 -7.92 -3.25
C VAL A 149 9.80 -8.13 -1.75
N GLY A 150 9.43 -7.11 -0.98
CA GLY A 150 9.43 -7.14 0.49
C GLY A 150 8.01 -7.02 1.05
N GLY A 151 7.64 -7.89 2.01
CA GLY A 151 6.41 -7.75 2.76
C GLY A 151 6.53 -6.67 3.83
N VAL A 152 5.50 -5.82 3.95
CA VAL A 152 5.42 -4.72 4.92
C VAL A 152 4.24 -4.98 5.84
N ARG A 153 4.46 -4.90 7.15
CA ARG A 153 3.45 -5.23 8.16
C ARG A 153 2.48 -4.11 8.46
N ALA A 154 2.92 -2.86 8.29
CA ALA A 154 2.11 -1.66 8.49
C ALA A 154 2.48 -0.61 7.45
N TYR A 155 1.57 0.29 7.18
CA TYR A 155 1.80 1.49 6.38
C TYR A 155 0.90 2.60 6.92
N SER A 156 1.22 3.84 6.62
CA SER A 156 0.40 4.99 6.96
C SER A 156 -0.20 5.62 5.71
N THR A 157 -1.44 6.08 5.84
CA THR A 157 -2.09 6.89 4.81
C THR A 157 -1.75 8.37 4.94
N LEU A 158 -0.76 8.73 5.77
CA LEU A 158 -0.29 10.11 6.00
C LEU A 158 -1.41 11.06 6.45
N GLY A 159 -2.39 10.53 7.20
CA GLY A 159 -3.52 11.30 7.70
C GLY A 159 -4.66 11.51 6.69
N PHE A 160 -4.61 10.88 5.51
CA PHE A 160 -5.76 10.90 4.59
C PHE A 160 -6.94 10.06 5.08
N PHE A 161 -6.69 9.08 5.94
CA PHE A 161 -7.69 8.23 6.56
C PHE A 161 -7.29 7.96 8.01
N ASP A 162 -8.27 7.60 8.84
CA ASP A 162 -8.04 7.10 10.20
C ASP A 162 -7.52 5.66 10.10
N ASP A 163 -6.21 5.52 10.13
CA ASP A 163 -5.53 4.23 9.95
C ASP A 163 -5.90 3.28 11.10
N PRO A 164 -6.40 2.05 10.82
CA PRO A 164 -6.66 1.05 11.85
C PRO A 164 -5.39 0.37 12.33
N LEU A 165 -5.44 -0.20 13.53
CA LEU A 165 -4.48 -1.21 13.96
C LEU A 165 -4.62 -2.46 13.08
N LEU A 166 -3.51 -2.94 12.53
CA LEU A 166 -3.50 -4.11 11.68
C LEU A 166 -2.99 -5.34 12.43
N SER A 167 -3.65 -6.50 12.26
CA SER A 167 -3.18 -7.77 12.86
C SER A 167 -1.74 -8.10 12.49
N SER A 168 -1.33 -7.80 11.26
CA SER A 168 0.05 -7.97 10.77
C SER A 168 1.08 -7.14 11.54
N PHE A 169 0.68 -6.10 12.23
CA PHE A 169 1.53 -5.19 13.00
C PHE A 169 1.51 -5.52 14.49
N ILE A 170 0.33 -5.59 15.12
CA ILE A 170 0.24 -5.73 16.58
C ILE A 170 0.65 -7.10 17.12
N PHE A 171 0.66 -8.15 16.29
CA PHE A 171 1.11 -9.50 16.64
C PHE A 171 2.57 -9.77 16.26
N THR A 172 3.39 -8.74 16.08
CA THR A 172 4.81 -8.94 15.86
C THR A 172 5.55 -8.98 17.19
N ASP A 173 6.51 -9.92 17.32
CA ASP A 173 7.39 -9.98 18.49
C ASP A 173 8.46 -8.86 18.48
N GLU A 174 8.62 -8.22 17.35
CA GLU A 174 9.48 -7.05 17.19
C GLU A 174 8.65 -5.80 17.49
N VAL A 175 8.91 -5.21 18.64
CA VAL A 175 8.34 -3.92 19.04
C VAL A 175 8.98 -2.84 18.20
N TYR A 176 8.36 -2.50 17.07
CA TYR A 176 8.64 -1.26 16.37
C TYR A 176 7.81 -0.13 17.03
N LEU A 177 8.20 0.22 18.23
CA LEU A 177 7.72 1.38 18.95
C LEU A 177 8.81 2.45 19.00
#